data_12c9bd6823f3c1fae7be03cd197aeaf6
#
_entry.id   12c9bd6823f3c1fae7be03cd197aeaf6
#
_cell.length_a   1.000
_cell.length_b   1.000
_cell.length_c   1.000
_cell.angle_alpha   90.00
_cell.angle_beta   90.00
_cell.angle_gamma   90.00
#
_symmetry.space_group_name_H-M   'P 1'
#
loop_
_entity.id
_entity.type
_entity.pdbx_description
1 polymer ?
#
loop_
_entity_poly.entity_id
_entity_poly.type
_entity_poly.pdbx_seq_one_letter_code
_entity_poly.pdbx_strand_id
1 'polypeptide(L)'
;IVYICSRAADSLNASIDARRQGFIHACQTAETSHDLHWKVLEVPRDGGYADSALASLLALDQFPDAICCQTDTIAIPLIVRLERYDKLTPRDYSIIGFDDSQYADIMNLTTMKQDPFLMGRKAAHKALTLINGETLGQPHEIMHARLTLRETDAPVQLVLRDNDRAINE
;
A
#
# COMPACT_ATOMS: atom_id res chain seq x y z
N ILE A 1 11.88 -2.29 3.43
CA ILE A 1 10.50 -2.00 2.98
C ILE A 1 10.36 -0.51 2.71
N VAL A 2 9.58 -0.15 1.68
CA VAL A 2 9.30 1.26 1.35
C VAL A 2 7.80 1.53 1.38
N TYR A 3 7.38 2.64 1.98
CA TYR A 3 6.02 3.17 1.87
C TYR A 3 6.00 4.39 0.94
N ILE A 4 5.12 4.37 -0.05
CA ILE A 4 4.97 5.46 -1.01
C ILE A 4 3.65 6.16 -0.79
N CYS A 5 3.70 7.46 -0.50
CA CYS A 5 2.53 8.29 -0.26
C CYS A 5 2.67 9.67 -0.91
N SER A 6 1.55 10.34 -1.09
CA SER A 6 1.55 11.75 -1.50
C SER A 6 2.04 12.65 -0.36
N ARG A 7 2.68 13.77 -0.72
CA ARG A 7 3.19 14.77 0.25
C ARG A 7 2.09 15.26 1.19
N ALA A 8 2.44 15.36 2.47
CA ALA A 8 1.53 15.80 3.52
C ALA A 8 1.15 17.29 3.43
N ALA A 9 1.96 18.13 2.78
CA ALA A 9 1.79 19.58 2.75
C ALA A 9 0.42 20.08 2.22
N ASP A 10 -0.30 19.22 1.45
CA ASP A 10 -1.63 19.52 0.92
C ASP A 10 -2.74 18.75 1.63
N SER A 11 -2.44 18.09 2.73
CA SER A 11 -3.35 17.13 3.34
C SER A 11 -4.29 17.76 4.35
N LEU A 12 -5.40 18.28 3.88
CA LEU A 12 -6.68 18.24 4.59
C LEU A 12 -7.21 16.79 4.72
N ASN A 13 -6.40 15.79 4.37
CA ASN A 13 -6.85 14.41 4.28
C ASN A 13 -6.26 13.55 5.40
N ALA A 14 -6.91 13.62 6.56
CA ALA A 14 -6.53 12.86 7.76
C ALA A 14 -6.39 11.34 7.51
N SER A 15 -7.12 10.77 6.52
CA SER A 15 -7.03 9.35 6.22
C SER A 15 -5.70 8.96 5.57
N ILE A 16 -5.10 9.85 4.79
CA ILE A 16 -3.79 9.67 4.16
C ILE A 16 -2.70 9.63 5.22
N ASP A 17 -2.73 10.59 6.13
CA ASP A 17 -1.76 10.66 7.22
C ASP A 17 -1.91 9.47 8.18
N ALA A 18 -3.13 9.07 8.49
CA ALA A 18 -3.39 7.90 9.34
C ALA A 18 -2.81 6.60 8.76
N ARG A 19 -2.90 6.38 7.44
CA ARG A 19 -2.27 5.22 6.77
C ARG A 19 -0.75 5.26 6.90
N ARG A 20 -0.15 6.42 6.67
CA ARG A 20 1.30 6.63 6.83
C ARG A 20 1.75 6.37 8.27
N GLN A 21 1.06 6.92 9.25
CA GLN A 21 1.36 6.69 10.66
C GLN A 21 1.21 5.22 11.07
N GLY A 22 0.19 4.54 10.53
CA GLY A 22 0.01 3.10 10.75
C GLY A 22 1.17 2.28 10.21
N PHE A 23 1.68 2.59 9.01
CA PHE A 23 2.86 1.95 8.45
C PHE A 23 4.11 2.20 9.34
N ILE A 24 4.37 3.45 9.70
CA ILE A 24 5.52 3.81 10.55
C ILE A 24 5.45 3.06 11.88
N HIS A 25 4.29 3.07 12.54
CA HIS A 25 4.11 2.37 13.80
C HIS A 25 4.34 0.86 13.70
N ALA A 26 3.83 0.23 12.64
CA ALA A 26 4.05 -1.19 12.39
C ALA A 26 5.53 -1.52 12.18
N CYS A 27 6.25 -0.72 11.40
CA CYS A 27 7.68 -0.91 11.17
C CYS A 27 8.49 -0.71 12.45
N GLN A 28 8.25 0.33 13.22
CA GLN A 28 8.91 0.58 14.50
C GLN A 28 8.69 -0.56 15.50
N THR A 29 7.50 -1.14 15.51
CA THR A 29 7.19 -2.29 16.36
C THR A 29 7.94 -3.54 15.90
N ALA A 30 8.04 -3.75 14.59
CA ALA A 30 8.74 -4.90 14.00
C ALA A 30 10.26 -4.81 14.11
N GLU A 31 10.87 -3.62 14.09
CA GLU A 31 12.32 -3.41 14.28
C GLU A 31 12.84 -4.01 15.59
N THR A 32 12.00 -4.07 16.63
CA THR A 32 12.38 -4.66 17.92
C THR A 32 12.63 -6.17 17.85
N SER A 33 12.15 -6.84 16.80
CA SER A 33 12.18 -8.30 16.65
C SER A 33 12.96 -8.76 15.40
N HIS A 34 13.21 -7.85 14.45
CA HIS A 34 13.78 -8.17 13.13
C HIS A 34 14.70 -7.04 12.68
N ASP A 35 15.73 -7.36 11.89
CA ASP A 35 16.57 -6.38 11.20
C ASP A 35 15.81 -5.80 10.01
N LEU A 36 14.85 -4.91 10.29
CA LEU A 36 13.93 -4.33 9.32
C LEU A 36 14.35 -2.91 8.93
N HIS A 37 14.83 -2.75 7.71
CA HIS A 37 15.07 -1.42 7.14
C HIS A 37 13.82 -0.92 6.41
N TRP A 38 13.38 0.28 6.74
CA TRP A 38 12.20 0.89 6.12
C TRP A 38 12.39 2.37 5.82
N LYS A 39 11.62 2.87 4.83
CA LYS A 39 11.64 4.26 4.41
C LYS A 39 10.28 4.72 3.92
N VAL A 40 9.96 6.00 4.11
CA VAL A 40 8.81 6.65 3.50
C VAL A 40 9.29 7.52 2.35
N LEU A 41 8.70 7.33 1.18
CA LEU A 41 8.92 8.16 -0.01
C LEU A 41 7.66 8.99 -0.28
N GLU A 42 7.82 10.30 -0.28
CA GLU A 42 6.75 11.24 -0.58
C GLU A 42 6.81 11.64 -2.06
N VAL A 43 5.68 11.47 -2.76
CA VAL A 43 5.53 11.81 -4.17
C VAL A 43 4.59 13.00 -4.35
N PRO A 44 4.73 13.79 -5.43
CA PRO A 44 3.83 14.90 -5.72
C PRO A 44 2.41 14.40 -6.04
N ARG A 45 1.39 15.26 -5.86
CA ARG A 45 -0.01 14.93 -6.15
C ARG A 45 -0.46 15.27 -7.58
N ASP A 46 0.39 15.80 -8.40
CA ASP A 46 0.13 16.42 -9.71
C ASP A 46 0.11 15.44 -10.90
N GLY A 47 -0.20 14.18 -10.67
CA GLY A 47 -0.22 13.17 -11.74
C GLY A 47 1.15 12.57 -12.10
N GLY A 48 2.26 13.19 -11.68
CA GLY A 48 3.62 12.66 -11.87
C GLY A 48 4.10 11.70 -10.78
N TYR A 49 3.21 11.29 -9.89
CA TYR A 49 3.55 10.49 -8.70
C TYR A 49 4.25 9.17 -9.02
N ALA A 50 3.85 8.47 -10.09
CA ALA A 50 4.45 7.18 -10.42
C ALA A 50 5.86 7.34 -11.01
N ASP A 51 6.12 8.40 -11.78
CA ASP A 51 7.46 8.69 -12.32
C ASP A 51 8.39 9.20 -11.21
N SER A 52 7.87 10.00 -10.28
CA SER A 52 8.60 10.43 -9.10
C SER A 52 8.92 9.26 -8.15
N ALA A 53 7.98 8.35 -7.94
CA ALA A 53 8.18 7.13 -7.16
C ALA A 53 9.26 6.25 -7.79
N LEU A 54 9.16 6.00 -9.11
CA LEU A 54 10.15 5.24 -9.87
C LEU A 54 11.55 5.83 -9.72
N ALA A 55 11.71 7.13 -9.98
CA ALA A 55 13.01 7.80 -9.87
C ALA A 55 13.59 7.68 -8.45
N SER A 56 12.75 7.84 -7.43
CA SER A 56 13.16 7.70 -6.03
C SER A 56 13.58 6.27 -5.67
N LEU A 57 12.87 5.27 -6.18
CA LEU A 57 13.19 3.85 -5.93
C LEU A 57 14.50 3.44 -6.63
N LEU A 58 14.70 3.87 -7.87
CA LEU A 58 15.92 3.57 -8.64
C LEU A 58 17.16 4.31 -8.11
N ALA A 59 16.97 5.38 -7.35
CA ALA A 59 18.05 6.12 -6.71
C ALA A 59 18.46 5.56 -5.33
N LEU A 60 17.79 4.51 -4.85
CA LEU A 60 18.19 3.82 -3.62
C LEU A 60 19.43 2.94 -3.87
N ASP A 61 20.33 2.89 -2.89
CA ASP A 61 21.51 2.01 -2.95
C ASP A 61 21.12 0.52 -3.11
N GLN A 62 20.00 0.15 -2.50
CA GLN A 62 19.40 -1.18 -2.64
C GLN A 62 17.91 -1.04 -2.99
N PHE A 63 17.46 -1.80 -3.98
CA PHE A 63 16.05 -1.85 -4.35
C PHE A 63 15.27 -2.57 -3.23
N PRO A 64 14.09 -2.08 -2.83
CA PRO A 64 13.36 -2.64 -1.70
C PRO A 64 12.73 -4.01 -2.03
N ASP A 65 12.73 -4.93 -1.07
CA ASP A 65 12.06 -6.23 -1.18
C ASP A 65 10.53 -6.10 -1.16
N ALA A 66 10.02 -5.03 -0.54
CA ALA A 66 8.58 -4.78 -0.48
C ALA A 66 8.24 -3.29 -0.57
N ILE A 67 7.14 -3.00 -1.26
CA ILE A 67 6.60 -1.66 -1.48
C ILE A 67 5.16 -1.64 -1.00
N CYS A 68 4.85 -0.73 -0.08
CA CYS A 68 3.48 -0.45 0.34
C CYS A 68 3.07 0.90 -0.26
N CYS A 69 2.02 0.91 -1.06
CA CYS A 69 1.49 2.14 -1.65
C CYS A 69 0.27 2.64 -0.89
N GLN A 70 0.20 3.95 -0.71
CA GLN A 70 -0.94 4.61 -0.07
C GLN A 70 -2.27 4.28 -0.73
N THR A 71 -2.28 4.08 -2.06
CA THR A 71 -3.47 3.73 -2.87
C THR A 71 -3.07 2.87 -4.07
N ASP A 72 -4.04 2.14 -4.62
CA ASP A 72 -3.89 1.40 -5.89
C ASP A 72 -3.54 2.35 -7.06
N THR A 73 -4.01 3.59 -6.99
CA THR A 73 -3.71 4.63 -7.99
C THR A 73 -2.20 4.92 -8.08
N ILE A 74 -1.45 4.74 -6.99
CA ILE A 74 0.02 4.83 -7.01
C ILE A 74 0.63 3.49 -7.43
N ALA A 75 0.14 2.37 -6.86
CA ALA A 75 0.73 1.06 -7.06
C ALA A 75 0.69 0.60 -8.52
N ILE A 76 -0.47 0.68 -9.16
CA ILE A 76 -0.69 0.15 -10.52
C ILE A 76 0.20 0.82 -11.57
N PRO A 77 0.21 2.15 -11.71
CA PRO A 77 1.11 2.80 -12.65
C PRO A 77 2.59 2.58 -12.33
N LEU A 78 2.93 2.39 -11.07
CA LEU A 78 4.31 2.11 -10.66
C LEU A 78 4.76 0.71 -11.10
N ILE A 79 3.91 -0.33 -10.96
CA ILE A 79 4.18 -1.68 -11.48
C ILE A 79 4.52 -1.62 -12.98
N VAL A 80 3.64 -1.00 -13.77
CA VAL A 80 3.82 -0.87 -15.24
C VAL A 80 5.12 -0.15 -15.61
N ARG A 81 5.56 0.81 -14.78
CA ARG A 81 6.83 1.51 -15.01
C ARG A 81 8.03 0.67 -14.62
N LEU A 82 7.97 -0.03 -13.51
CA LEU A 82 9.05 -0.89 -13.02
C LEU A 82 9.33 -2.05 -13.98
N GLU A 83 8.31 -2.60 -14.63
CA GLU A 83 8.47 -3.63 -15.66
C GLU A 83 9.40 -3.19 -16.80
N ARG A 84 9.39 -1.91 -17.19
CA ARG A 84 10.28 -1.36 -18.22
C ARG A 84 11.75 -1.33 -17.80
N TYR A 85 12.02 -1.51 -16.51
CA TYR A 85 13.35 -1.60 -15.91
C TYR A 85 13.68 -3.02 -15.48
N ASP A 86 12.96 -4.02 -16.03
CA ASP A 86 13.10 -5.45 -15.68
C ASP A 86 12.93 -5.73 -14.17
N LYS A 87 12.11 -4.92 -13.51
CA LYS A 87 11.70 -5.14 -12.12
C LYS A 87 10.27 -5.69 -12.11
N LEU A 88 10.14 -6.97 -11.83
CA LEU A 88 8.87 -7.70 -11.87
C LEU A 88 8.38 -8.05 -10.47
N THR A 89 7.12 -7.84 -10.22
CA THR A 89 6.44 -8.34 -9.01
C THR A 89 5.75 -9.68 -9.34
N PRO A 90 5.80 -10.68 -8.48
CA PRO A 90 6.47 -10.73 -7.16
C PRO A 90 7.93 -11.23 -7.22
N ARG A 91 8.53 -11.37 -8.40
CA ARG A 91 9.89 -11.93 -8.59
C ARG A 91 10.97 -11.12 -7.86
N ASP A 92 10.99 -9.80 -8.04
CA ASP A 92 12.05 -8.91 -7.55
C ASP A 92 11.63 -8.10 -6.33
N TYR A 93 10.32 -7.92 -6.14
CA TYR A 93 9.73 -7.18 -5.02
C TYR A 93 8.26 -7.55 -4.84
N SER A 94 7.76 -7.46 -3.62
CA SER A 94 6.32 -7.50 -3.34
C SER A 94 5.74 -6.09 -3.36
N ILE A 95 4.48 -5.94 -3.79
CA ILE A 95 3.79 -4.64 -3.72
C ILE A 95 2.35 -4.79 -3.24
N ILE A 96 1.94 -3.89 -2.36
CA ILE A 96 0.58 -3.84 -1.80
C ILE A 96 0.01 -2.44 -2.03
N GLY A 97 -1.24 -2.41 -2.53
CA GLY A 97 -2.04 -1.21 -2.69
C GLY A 97 -3.01 -0.96 -1.55
N PHE A 98 -3.92 -0.03 -1.77
CA PHE A 98 -5.04 0.30 -0.90
C PHE A 98 -6.22 0.79 -1.74
N ASP A 99 -7.44 0.42 -1.39
CA ASP A 99 -8.79 0.76 -1.87
C ASP A 99 -9.51 -0.40 -2.57
N ASP A 100 -8.83 -1.41 -3.11
CA ASP A 100 -9.39 -2.50 -3.93
C ASP A 100 -10.17 -1.94 -5.14
N SER A 101 -9.50 -1.07 -5.89
CA SER A 101 -10.04 -0.46 -7.09
C SER A 101 -10.34 -1.51 -8.18
N GLN A 102 -11.21 -1.18 -9.13
CA GLN A 102 -11.53 -2.07 -10.26
C GLN A 102 -10.28 -2.52 -11.05
N TYR A 103 -9.20 -1.73 -11.04
CA TYR A 103 -7.95 -2.07 -11.73
C TYR A 103 -7.05 -2.98 -10.89
N ALA A 104 -7.24 -3.04 -9.58
CA ALA A 104 -6.47 -3.94 -8.71
C ALA A 104 -6.74 -5.40 -9.04
N ASP A 105 -8.00 -5.74 -9.37
CA ASP A 105 -8.38 -7.07 -9.82
C ASP A 105 -7.73 -7.43 -11.17
N ILE A 106 -7.77 -6.53 -12.13
CA ILE A 106 -7.17 -6.73 -13.47
C ILE A 106 -5.65 -6.94 -13.39
N MET A 107 -5.00 -6.24 -12.47
CA MET A 107 -3.54 -6.28 -12.27
C MET A 107 -3.11 -7.33 -11.22
N ASN A 108 -4.04 -8.14 -10.74
CA ASN A 108 -3.81 -9.09 -9.65
C ASN A 108 -3.08 -8.45 -8.44
N LEU A 109 -3.38 -7.18 -8.15
CA LEU A 109 -2.74 -6.42 -7.09
C LEU A 109 -3.31 -6.80 -5.72
N THR A 110 -2.47 -7.27 -4.83
CA THR A 110 -2.78 -7.39 -3.39
C THR A 110 -3.03 -6.00 -2.82
N THR A 111 -4.16 -5.81 -2.14
CA THR A 111 -4.60 -4.49 -1.68
C THR A 111 -5.45 -4.56 -0.43
N MET A 112 -5.52 -3.45 0.30
CA MET A 112 -6.44 -3.29 1.43
C MET A 112 -7.80 -2.85 0.92
N LYS A 113 -8.80 -3.72 1.02
CA LYS A 113 -10.18 -3.46 0.60
C LYS A 113 -10.95 -2.67 1.63
N GLN A 114 -11.54 -1.57 1.21
CA GLN A 114 -12.64 -0.89 1.90
C GLN A 114 -13.97 -1.26 1.23
N ASP A 115 -15.07 -1.12 1.95
CA ASP A 115 -16.42 -1.27 1.39
C ASP A 115 -17.15 0.09 1.40
N PRO A 116 -16.88 0.96 0.42
CA PRO A 116 -17.51 2.28 0.35
C PRO A 116 -19.03 2.22 0.15
N PHE A 117 -19.52 1.16 -0.52
CA PHE A 117 -20.97 0.97 -0.68
C PHE A 117 -21.65 0.69 0.66
N LEU A 118 -21.09 -0.23 1.44
CA LEU A 118 -21.63 -0.53 2.77
C LEU A 118 -21.53 0.68 3.70
N MET A 119 -20.40 1.43 3.63
CA MET A 119 -20.23 2.68 4.39
C MET A 119 -21.31 3.70 4.05
N GLY A 120 -21.56 3.95 2.76
CA GLY A 120 -22.60 4.86 2.29
C GLY A 120 -23.99 4.42 2.72
N ARG A 121 -24.32 3.14 2.57
CA ARG A 121 -25.60 2.56 2.99
C ARG A 121 -25.86 2.74 4.48
N LYS A 122 -24.86 2.44 5.33
CA LYS A 122 -24.96 2.61 6.79
C LYS A 122 -25.11 4.09 7.18
N ALA A 123 -24.35 4.98 6.54
CA ALA A 123 -24.46 6.42 6.78
C ALA A 123 -25.86 6.94 6.43
N ALA A 124 -26.40 6.54 5.27
CA ALA A 124 -27.76 6.92 4.86
C ALA A 124 -28.82 6.40 5.84
N HIS A 125 -28.70 5.15 6.28
CA HIS A 125 -29.64 4.59 7.26
C HIS A 125 -29.64 5.39 8.58
N LYS A 126 -28.45 5.69 9.11
CA LYS A 126 -28.33 6.50 10.33
C LYS A 126 -28.92 7.90 10.14
N ALA A 127 -28.69 8.53 8.98
CA ALA A 127 -29.28 9.83 8.67
C ALA A 127 -30.83 9.78 8.65
N LEU A 128 -31.43 8.75 8.02
CA LEU A 128 -32.89 8.57 8.01
C LEU A 128 -33.47 8.35 9.41
N THR A 129 -32.80 7.54 10.25
CA THR A 129 -33.17 7.34 11.66
C THR A 129 -33.27 8.70 12.40
N LEU A 130 -32.25 9.55 12.23
CA LEU A 130 -32.21 10.88 12.85
C LEU A 130 -33.31 11.81 12.29
N ILE A 131 -33.56 11.80 10.97
CA ILE A 131 -34.60 12.60 10.34
C ILE A 131 -35.99 12.21 10.86
N ASN A 132 -36.21 10.93 11.16
CA ASN A 132 -37.45 10.44 11.74
C ASN A 132 -37.59 10.76 13.23
N GLY A 133 -36.65 11.45 13.84
CA GLY A 133 -36.68 11.81 15.27
C GLY A 133 -36.30 10.64 16.21
N GLU A 134 -35.77 9.56 15.65
CA GLU A 134 -35.33 8.40 16.43
C GLU A 134 -33.90 8.60 16.93
N THR A 135 -33.51 7.91 18.01
CA THR A 135 -32.16 7.95 18.55
C THR A 135 -31.30 6.83 17.95
N LEU A 136 -30.02 7.13 17.69
CA LEU A 136 -29.06 6.12 17.26
C LEU A 136 -28.56 5.31 18.46
N GLY A 137 -28.79 4.00 18.45
CA GLY A 137 -28.25 3.11 19.45
C GLY A 137 -26.71 3.04 19.45
N GLN A 138 -26.09 3.19 18.25
CA GLN A 138 -24.64 3.23 18.06
C GLN A 138 -24.28 4.36 17.09
N PRO A 139 -23.99 5.57 17.59
CA PRO A 139 -23.70 6.73 16.73
C PRO A 139 -22.37 6.57 15.99
N HIS A 140 -21.36 5.97 16.61
CA HIS A 140 -20.04 5.73 16.01
C HIS A 140 -19.87 4.26 15.66
N GLU A 141 -19.42 3.99 14.43
CA GLU A 141 -19.15 2.65 13.94
C GLU A 141 -17.83 2.66 13.16
N ILE A 142 -16.93 1.75 13.53
CA ILE A 142 -15.67 1.57 12.85
C ILE A 142 -15.81 0.42 11.86
N MET A 143 -15.51 0.69 10.59
CA MET A 143 -15.46 -0.33 9.55
C MET A 143 -14.00 -0.66 9.22
N HIS A 144 -13.61 -1.90 9.47
CA HIS A 144 -12.25 -2.35 9.22
C HIS A 144 -12.01 -2.66 7.75
N ALA A 145 -10.90 -2.17 7.21
CA ALA A 145 -10.40 -2.62 5.93
C ALA A 145 -9.92 -4.08 6.02
N ARG A 146 -9.95 -4.80 4.91
CA ARG A 146 -9.52 -6.21 4.82
C ARG A 146 -8.43 -6.34 3.79
N LEU A 147 -7.42 -7.15 4.08
CA LEU A 147 -6.41 -7.52 3.09
C LEU A 147 -7.03 -8.49 2.07
N THR A 148 -6.93 -8.12 0.79
CA THR A 148 -7.28 -8.97 -0.35
C THR A 148 -5.98 -9.42 -0.99
N LEU A 149 -5.60 -10.66 -0.73
CA LEU A 149 -4.40 -11.28 -1.30
C LEU A 149 -4.63 -11.63 -2.77
N ARG A 150 -3.63 -11.32 -3.62
CA ARG A 150 -3.59 -11.68 -5.04
C ARG A 150 -2.17 -12.15 -5.40
N GLU A 151 -1.58 -11.67 -6.50
CA GLU A 151 -0.32 -12.22 -7.03
C GLU A 151 0.88 -11.29 -6.83
N THR A 152 0.71 -10.07 -6.35
CA THR A 152 1.80 -9.10 -6.18
C THR A 152 2.50 -9.18 -4.82
N ASP A 153 2.07 -10.06 -3.93
CA ASP A 153 2.77 -10.41 -2.71
C ASP A 153 3.10 -11.90 -2.75
N ALA A 154 4.34 -12.25 -2.75
CA ALA A 154 4.77 -13.62 -2.51
C ALA A 154 5.60 -13.61 -1.22
N PRO A 155 5.56 -14.70 -0.42
CA PRO A 155 6.58 -14.89 0.58
C PRO A 155 7.92 -14.81 -0.13
N VAL A 156 8.85 -14.01 0.40
CA VAL A 156 10.22 -13.93 -0.11
C VAL A 156 10.73 -15.38 -0.16
N GLN A 157 10.70 -15.99 -1.33
CA GLN A 157 11.48 -17.17 -1.55
C GLN A 157 12.91 -16.68 -1.36
N LEU A 158 13.57 -17.19 -0.32
CA LEU A 158 15.01 -17.14 -0.22
C LEU A 158 15.53 -17.82 -1.49
N VAL A 159 15.66 -17.06 -2.56
CA VAL A 159 16.46 -17.43 -3.70
C VAL A 159 17.86 -17.43 -3.12
N LEU A 160 18.29 -18.57 -2.66
CA LEU A 160 19.70 -18.85 -2.43
C LEU A 160 20.36 -18.46 -3.75
N ARG A 161 21.03 -17.30 -3.76
CA ARG A 161 21.76 -16.85 -4.95
C ARG A 161 22.76 -17.95 -5.22
N ASP A 162 22.66 -18.56 -6.38
CA ASP A 162 23.52 -19.64 -6.86
C ASP A 162 25.01 -19.22 -7.03
N ASN A 163 25.45 -18.18 -6.34
CA ASN A 163 26.82 -17.68 -6.36
C ASN A 163 27.77 -18.44 -5.43
N ASP A 164 27.28 -19.37 -4.60
CA ASP A 164 28.17 -20.16 -3.73
C ASP A 164 28.59 -21.51 -4.32
N ARG A 165 28.25 -21.81 -5.58
CA ARG A 165 28.70 -23.04 -6.26
C ARG A 165 29.98 -22.92 -7.08
N ALA A 166 30.61 -21.76 -7.15
CA ALA A 166 31.80 -21.55 -8.00
C ALA A 166 33.12 -21.48 -7.25
N ILE A 167 33.23 -21.97 -6.01
CA ILE A 167 34.50 -21.95 -5.24
C ILE A 167 34.94 -23.36 -4.78
N ASN A 168 34.44 -24.42 -5.38
CA ASN A 168 35.00 -25.77 -5.10
C ASN A 168 35.01 -26.63 -6.38
N GLU A 169 35.75 -26.21 -7.39
CA GLU A 169 36.38 -27.08 -8.39
C GLU A 169 37.82 -26.65 -8.65
#